data_873c8af5102dcd515af38f0155117a42
#
_entry.id   873c8af5102dcd515af38f0155117a42
#
_cell.length_a   1.000
_cell.length_b   1.000
_cell.length_c   1.000
_cell.angle_alpha   90.00
_cell.angle_beta   90.00
_cell.angle_gamma   90.00
#
_symmetry.space_group_name_H-M   'P 1'
#
loop_
_entity.id
_entity.type
_entity.pdbx_description
1 polymer ?
#
loop_
_entity_poly.entity_id
_entity_poly.type
_entity_poly.pdbx_seq_one_letter_code
_entity_poly.pdbx_strand_id
1 'polypeptide(L)' 'MKKIVVLGGGGFIGGHLAKRLKEEGNHVRVCDIKKHEYFFQDEFCHEFILGDLTDPKVVELVIE' A
#
# COMPACT_ATOMS: atom_id res chain seq x y z
N MET A 1 12.37 0.90 12.53
CA MET A 1 11.49 0.61 11.41
C MET A 1 10.05 0.52 11.90
N LYS A 2 9.14 1.19 11.22
CA LYS A 2 7.72 1.18 11.55
C LYS A 2 6.94 0.39 10.52
N LYS A 3 5.82 -0.15 10.92
CA LYS A 3 4.83 -0.70 9.98
C LYS A 3 3.86 0.41 9.64
N ILE A 4 3.71 0.68 8.34
CA ILE A 4 2.84 1.74 7.84
C ILE A 4 1.88 1.14 6.84
N VAL A 5 0.61 1.49 6.97
CA VAL A 5 -0.42 1.09 6.02
C VAL A 5 -0.84 2.32 5.23
N VAL A 6 -0.77 2.23 3.91
CA VAL A 6 -1.20 3.31 3.01
C VAL A 6 -2.47 2.85 2.30
N LEU A 7 -3.56 3.55 2.55
CA LEU A 7 -4.84 3.27 1.90
C LEU A 7 -4.94 4.11 0.64
N GLY A 8 -5.29 3.46 -0.46
CA GLY A 8 -5.34 4.15 -1.74
C GLY A 8 -3.98 4.33 -2.39
N GLY A 9 -2.99 3.52 -2.00
CA GLY A 9 -1.62 3.62 -2.52
C GLY A 9 -1.44 3.20 -3.97
N GLY A 10 -2.50 2.67 -4.61
CA GLY A 10 -2.48 2.37 -6.03
C GLY A 10 -2.63 3.58 -6.93
N GLY A 11 -3.02 4.75 -6.37
CA GLY A 11 -3.09 6.00 -7.12
C GLY A 11 -1.73 6.67 -7.23
N PHE A 12 -1.67 7.73 -8.04
CA PHE A 12 -0.41 8.43 -8.31
C PHE A 12 0.25 8.97 -7.04
N ILE A 13 -0.50 9.76 -6.27
CA ILE A 13 0.05 10.39 -5.06
C ILE A 13 0.34 9.36 -3.98
N GLY A 14 -0.59 8.43 -3.77
CA GLY A 14 -0.43 7.38 -2.76
C GLY A 14 0.75 6.47 -3.04
N GLY A 15 0.99 6.15 -4.31
CA GLY A 15 2.13 5.33 -4.72
C GLY A 15 3.46 6.03 -4.46
N HIS A 16 3.55 7.30 -4.77
CA HIS A 16 4.77 8.08 -4.49
C HIS A 16 5.03 8.18 -2.99
N LEU A 17 3.99 8.41 -2.19
CA LEU A 17 4.11 8.45 -0.74
C LEU A 17 4.60 7.11 -0.19
N ALA A 18 4.00 6.02 -0.63
CA ALA A 18 4.38 4.68 -0.18
C ALA A 18 5.84 4.38 -0.52
N LYS A 19 6.26 4.72 -1.74
CA LYS A 19 7.64 4.52 -2.16
C LYS A 19 8.60 5.28 -1.27
N ARG A 20 8.31 6.54 -0.98
CA ARG A 20 9.14 7.35 -0.11
C ARG A 20 9.24 6.77 1.30
N LEU A 21 8.11 6.34 1.87
CA LEU A 21 8.10 5.71 3.19
C LEU A 21 8.93 4.44 3.23
N LYS A 22 8.88 3.66 2.16
CA LYS A 22 9.70 2.46 2.04
C LYS A 22 11.18 2.80 1.97
N GLU A 23 11.53 3.81 1.19
CA GLU A 23 12.92 4.27 1.06
C GLU A 23 13.48 4.81 2.37
N GLU A 24 12.61 5.28 3.26
CA GLU A 24 12.98 5.75 4.59
C GLU A 24 13.16 4.62 5.61
N GLY A 25 13.04 3.38 5.17
CA GLY A 25 13.28 2.21 6.01
C GLY A 25 12.06 1.66 6.72
N ASN A 26 10.86 2.07 6.34
CA ASN A 26 9.63 1.55 6.93
C ASN A 26 9.15 0.30 6.21
N HIS A 27 8.44 -0.56 6.94
CA HIS A 27 7.71 -1.67 6.33
C HIS A 27 6.35 -1.14 5.86
N VAL A 28 6.13 -1.12 4.56
CA VAL A 28 4.94 -0.48 3.97
C VAL A 28 3.99 -1.54 3.41
N ARG A 29 2.75 -1.47 3.84
CA ARG A 29 1.64 -2.25 3.31
C ARG A 29 0.68 -1.29 2.62
N VAL A 30 0.31 -1.57 1.38
CA VAL A 30 -0.59 -0.73 0.59
C VAL A 30 -1.85 -1.51 0.26
N CYS A 31 -3.00 -0.84 0.33
CA CYS A 31 -4.26 -1.41 -0.11
C CYS A 31 -4.96 -0.46 -1.07
N ASP A 32 -5.42 -0.99 -2.20
CA ASP A 32 -6.22 -0.25 -3.16
C ASP A 32 -7.07 -1.22 -3.99
N ILE A 33 -8.06 -0.69 -4.67
CA ILE A 33 -8.90 -1.49 -5.57
C ILE A 33 -8.23 -1.76 -6.91
N LYS A 34 -7.13 -1.06 -7.22
CA LYS A 34 -6.35 -1.31 -8.43
C LYS A 34 -4.86 -1.22 -8.13
N LYS A 35 -4.06 -1.89 -8.95
CA LYS A 35 -2.61 -1.82 -8.84
C LYS A 35 -2.09 -0.46 -9.32
N HIS A 36 -0.96 -0.06 -8.74
CA HIS A 36 -0.25 1.13 -9.18
C HIS A 36 0.25 0.94 -10.60
N GLU A 37 0.10 1.95 -11.44
CA GLU A 37 0.48 1.87 -12.86
C GLU A 37 1.91 2.34 -13.14
N TYR A 38 2.53 3.04 -12.19
CA TYR A 38 3.82 3.71 -12.40
C TYR A 38 5.01 2.95 -11.83
N PHE A 39 4.79 2.11 -10.83
CA PHE A 39 5.86 1.35 -10.18
C PHE A 39 5.51 -0.12 -10.12
N PHE A 40 6.54 -0.96 -10.11
CA PHE A 40 6.35 -2.35 -9.73
C PHE A 40 6.08 -2.43 -8.22
N GLN A 41 5.37 -3.47 -7.79
CA GLN A 41 4.98 -3.59 -6.39
C GLN A 41 6.15 -3.47 -5.42
N ASP A 42 7.26 -4.13 -5.72
CA ASP A 42 8.43 -4.13 -4.84
C ASP A 42 9.17 -2.79 -4.81
N GLU A 43 8.84 -1.85 -5.68
CA GLU A 43 9.43 -0.52 -5.66
C GLU A 43 8.78 0.37 -4.61
N PHE A 44 7.48 0.23 -4.37
CA PHE A 44 6.74 1.18 -3.54
C PHE A 44 6.15 0.60 -2.26
N CYS A 45 6.15 -0.72 -2.10
CA CYS A 45 5.66 -1.32 -0.87
C CYS A 45 6.24 -2.72 -0.67
N HIS A 46 6.11 -3.23 0.55
CA HIS A 46 6.48 -4.59 0.89
C HIS A 46 5.32 -5.55 0.66
N GLU A 47 4.10 -5.07 0.89
CA GLU A 47 2.88 -5.86 0.74
C GLU A 47 1.85 -5.02 0.01
N PHE A 48 1.17 -5.61 -0.95
CA PHE A 48 0.07 -4.97 -1.66
C PHE A 48 -1.18 -5.85 -1.53
N ILE A 49 -2.25 -5.27 -1.03
CA ILE A 49 -3.54 -5.94 -0.93
C ILE A 49 -4.48 -5.31 -1.96
N LEU A 50 -4.87 -6.09 -2.96
CA LEU A 50 -5.83 -5.64 -3.96
C LEU A 50 -7.22 -5.98 -3.46
N GLY A 51 -7.97 -4.97 -3.06
CA GLY A 51 -9.30 -5.19 -2.52
C GLY A 51 -10.05 -3.90 -2.24
N ASP A 52 -11.34 -4.05 -2.00
CA ASP A 52 -12.25 -2.94 -1.74
C ASP A 52 -12.35 -2.70 -0.23
N LEU A 53 -12.02 -1.50 0.20
CA LEU A 53 -12.07 -1.14 1.62
C LEU A 53 -13.49 -1.04 2.18
N THR A 54 -14.51 -1.16 1.34
CA THR A 54 -15.89 -1.30 1.84
C THR A 54 -16.19 -2.73 2.27
N ASP A 55 -15.33 -3.68 1.94
CA ASP A 55 -15.46 -5.08 2.35
C ASP A 55 -14.79 -5.28 3.72
N PRO A 56 -15.54 -5.67 4.77
CA PRO A 56 -14.95 -5.87 6.10
C PRO A 56 -13.81 -6.89 6.13
N LYS A 57 -13.86 -7.89 5.27
CA LYS A 57 -12.80 -8.91 5.21
C LYS A 57 -11.50 -8.31 4.71
N VAL A 58 -11.56 -7.39 3.75
CA VAL A 58 -10.39 -6.70 3.23
C VAL A 58 -9.80 -5.79 4.32
N VAL A 59 -10.66 -5.07 5.04
CA VAL A 59 -10.21 -4.20 6.14
C VAL A 59 -9.46 -5.01 7.20
N GLU A 60 -9.97 -6.17 7.56
CA GLU A 60 -9.30 -7.04 8.54
C GLU A 60 -7.90 -7.46 8.06
N LEU A 61 -7.76 -7.80 6.78
CA LEU A 61 -6.47 -8.16 6.21
C LEU A 61 -5.48 -6.99 6.24
N VAL A 62 -5.96 -5.80 5.93
CA VAL A 62 -5.10 -4.62 5.80
C VAL A 62 -4.53 -4.20 7.15
N ILE A 63 -5.31 -4.23 8.21
CA ILE A 63 -4.90 -3.76 9.52
C ILE A 63 -4.29 -4.86 10.40
N GLU A 64 -4.28 -6.07 9.90
CA GLU A 64 -3.69 -7.21 10.60
C GLU A 64 -2.17 -7.04 10.70
#